data_2058433b51c23f488daf8edce636e61c
#
_entry.id   2058433b51c23f488daf8edce636e61c
#
_cell.length_a   1.000
_cell.length_b   1.000
_cell.length_c   1.000
_cell.angle_alpha   90.00
_cell.angle_beta   90.00
_cell.angle_gamma   90.00
#
_symmetry.space_group_name_H-M   'P 1'
#
loop_
_entity.id
_entity.type
_entity.pdbx_description
1 polymer ?
#
loop_
_entity_poly.entity_id
_entity_poly.type
_entity_poly.pdbx_seq_one_letter_code
_entity_poly.pdbx_strand_id
1 'polypeptide(L)'
;MLFGFDDKREFIPRVYSSLCKQELVKTFLIQYNASIDSALRIPFSYAKSAKDLKMPFQNFLQDVIHTPFGKIKNIDKNLTLNISYFQKRKSLIFKTKIFQNVDILRLLRAYFRGICFDAQVLFDFYVYDKISHQNQNRSIVQNDNLIIIDNKIAVLPLCKEVDLQNLNIDNEIQKISKFIYQNQFEQIYIVCPRNKKFTHFIQIKHFLCDLNKTMLKLVPYSITNKLIRRK
;
A
#
# COMPACT_ATOMS: atom_id res chain seq x y z
N MET A 1 -10.12 -3.22 2.42
CA MET A 1 -10.20 -3.35 0.93
C MET A 1 -8.92 -4.05 0.46
N LEU A 2 -9.03 -5.18 -0.28
CA LEU A 2 -7.84 -5.97 -0.66
C LEU A 2 -7.17 -5.42 -1.92
N PHE A 3 -5.83 -5.43 -1.91
CA PHE A 3 -4.97 -5.15 -3.04
C PHE A 3 -3.91 -6.24 -3.18
N GLY A 4 -3.92 -6.97 -4.30
CA GLY A 4 -3.01 -8.07 -4.52
C GLY A 4 -3.55 -9.13 -5.48
N PHE A 5 -3.18 -10.37 -5.26
CA PHE A 5 -3.64 -11.50 -6.08
C PHE A 5 -3.70 -12.80 -5.26
N ASP A 6 -4.53 -13.72 -5.70
CA ASP A 6 -4.48 -15.13 -5.31
C ASP A 6 -4.05 -16.01 -6.51
N ASP A 7 -4.20 -17.32 -6.42
CA ASP A 7 -3.86 -18.23 -7.51
C ASP A 7 -4.76 -18.07 -8.74
N LYS A 8 -5.94 -17.47 -8.61
CA LYS A 8 -6.98 -17.39 -9.65
C LYS A 8 -7.24 -15.98 -10.17
N ARG A 9 -7.10 -14.95 -9.32
CA ARG A 9 -7.53 -13.58 -9.65
C ARG A 9 -6.68 -12.51 -9.00
N GLU A 10 -6.76 -11.30 -9.58
CA GLU A 10 -6.23 -10.08 -9.01
C GLU A 10 -7.32 -9.32 -8.24
N PHE A 11 -6.94 -8.69 -7.15
CA PHE A 11 -7.76 -7.78 -6.37
C PHE A 11 -7.22 -6.37 -6.54
N ILE A 12 -7.94 -5.55 -7.30
CA ILE A 12 -7.55 -4.16 -7.54
C ILE A 12 -8.65 -3.26 -6.98
N PRO A 13 -8.39 -2.50 -5.92
CA PRO A 13 -9.36 -1.55 -5.39
C PRO A 13 -9.74 -0.50 -6.44
N ARG A 14 -11.02 -0.11 -6.48
CA ARG A 14 -11.51 0.92 -7.40
C ARG A 14 -10.75 2.25 -7.28
N VAL A 15 -10.30 2.58 -6.08
CA VAL A 15 -9.50 3.78 -5.80
C VAL A 15 -8.17 3.83 -6.56
N TYR A 16 -7.67 2.68 -7.02
CA TYR A 16 -6.47 2.58 -7.87
C TYR A 16 -6.77 2.40 -9.36
N SER A 17 -8.04 2.45 -9.76
CA SER A 17 -8.44 2.27 -11.17
C SER A 17 -7.91 3.34 -12.13
N SER A 18 -7.49 4.49 -11.61
CA SER A 18 -6.85 5.55 -12.39
C SER A 18 -5.37 5.27 -12.73
N LEU A 19 -4.75 4.29 -12.07
CA LEU A 19 -3.38 3.91 -12.33
C LEU A 19 -3.29 2.99 -13.55
N CYS A 20 -2.28 3.19 -14.38
CA CYS A 20 -1.99 2.22 -15.43
C CYS A 20 -1.45 0.91 -14.82
N LYS A 21 -1.46 -0.18 -15.60
CA LYS A 21 -1.06 -1.51 -15.11
C LYS A 21 0.35 -1.51 -14.51
N GLN A 22 1.29 -0.84 -15.15
CA GLN A 22 2.65 -0.75 -14.65
C GLN A 22 2.74 -0.02 -13.30
N GLU A 23 1.92 1.00 -13.11
CA GLU A 23 1.85 1.75 -11.85
C GLU A 23 1.23 0.91 -10.74
N LEU A 24 0.19 0.14 -11.06
CA LEU A 24 -0.41 -0.82 -10.12
C LEU A 24 0.61 -1.86 -9.65
N VAL A 25 1.35 -2.45 -10.58
CA VAL A 25 2.39 -3.43 -10.26
C VAL A 25 3.49 -2.82 -9.40
N LYS A 26 3.96 -1.61 -9.73
CA LYS A 26 4.96 -0.92 -8.91
C LYS A 26 4.45 -0.62 -7.51
N THR A 27 3.22 -0.14 -7.39
CA THR A 27 2.59 0.14 -6.10
C THR A 27 2.48 -1.14 -5.25
N PHE A 28 2.11 -2.23 -5.88
CA PHE A 28 2.07 -3.54 -5.22
C PHE A 28 3.46 -4.01 -4.75
N LEU A 29 4.49 -3.87 -5.60
CA LEU A 29 5.86 -4.23 -5.24
C LEU A 29 6.43 -3.38 -4.10
N ILE A 30 6.04 -2.10 -3.98
CA ILE A 30 6.43 -1.27 -2.83
C ILE A 30 5.97 -1.94 -1.53
N GLN A 31 4.69 -2.33 -1.46
CA GLN A 31 4.12 -2.95 -0.28
C GLN A 31 4.76 -4.32 0.02
N TYR A 32 4.98 -5.12 -1.01
CA TYR A 32 5.67 -6.40 -0.88
C TYR A 32 7.09 -6.21 -0.34
N ASN A 33 7.88 -5.32 -0.95
CA ASN A 33 9.27 -5.09 -0.56
C ASN A 33 9.39 -4.48 0.85
N ALA A 34 8.40 -3.70 1.29
CA ALA A 34 8.33 -3.20 2.66
C ALA A 34 8.05 -4.33 3.68
N SER A 35 7.40 -5.42 3.26
CA SER A 35 7.11 -6.58 4.12
C SER A 35 8.26 -7.60 4.21
N ILE A 36 9.35 -7.39 3.47
CA ILE A 36 10.50 -8.31 3.37
C ILE A 36 11.81 -7.55 3.57
N ASP A 37 12.58 -7.97 4.57
CA ASP A 37 13.88 -7.37 4.93
C ASP A 37 15.08 -8.12 4.35
N SER A 38 15.02 -8.54 3.10
CA SER A 38 16.04 -9.40 2.55
C SER A 38 16.42 -9.12 1.11
N ALA A 39 17.44 -9.87 0.63
CA ALA A 39 17.84 -9.95 -0.77
C ALA A 39 16.72 -10.42 -1.72
N LEU A 40 15.58 -10.87 -1.20
CA LEU A 40 14.40 -11.28 -1.97
C LEU A 40 13.45 -10.13 -2.31
N ARG A 41 13.82 -8.89 -2.05
CA ARG A 41 13.11 -7.72 -2.58
C ARG A 41 13.12 -7.77 -4.11
N ILE A 42 11.97 -7.58 -4.70
CA ILE A 42 11.82 -7.63 -6.15
C ILE A 42 12.14 -6.26 -6.75
N PRO A 43 13.16 -6.13 -7.60
CA PRO A 43 13.47 -4.85 -8.25
C PRO A 43 12.32 -4.34 -9.09
N PHE A 44 12.11 -3.02 -9.12
CA PHE A 44 11.03 -2.40 -9.90
C PHE A 44 11.18 -2.57 -11.42
N SER A 45 12.36 -2.96 -11.90
CA SER A 45 12.57 -3.32 -13.30
C SER A 45 11.64 -4.43 -13.78
N TYR A 46 11.29 -5.38 -12.90
CA TYR A 46 10.34 -6.46 -13.23
C TYR A 46 8.90 -5.96 -13.45
N ALA A 47 8.54 -4.79 -12.93
CA ALA A 47 7.22 -4.20 -13.19
C ALA A 47 7.04 -3.74 -14.65
N LYS A 48 8.14 -3.48 -15.39
CA LYS A 48 8.06 -2.99 -16.78
C LYS A 48 7.48 -4.02 -17.74
N SER A 49 7.77 -5.31 -17.52
CA SER A 49 7.30 -6.44 -18.32
C SER A 49 6.08 -7.15 -17.75
N ALA A 50 5.56 -6.67 -16.63
CA ALA A 50 4.46 -7.34 -15.94
C ALA A 50 3.13 -7.17 -16.67
N LYS A 51 2.42 -8.28 -16.88
CA LYS A 51 1.05 -8.34 -17.40
C LYS A 51 0.01 -8.38 -16.27
N ASP A 52 0.42 -8.85 -15.10
CA ASP A 52 -0.39 -8.98 -13.89
C ASP A 52 0.46 -8.77 -12.63
N LEU A 53 -0.16 -8.74 -11.46
CA LEU A 53 0.53 -8.54 -10.19
C LEU A 53 1.44 -9.73 -9.82
N LYS A 54 1.15 -10.92 -10.32
CA LYS A 54 1.92 -12.15 -10.04
C LYS A 54 3.21 -12.25 -10.89
N MET A 55 3.21 -11.66 -12.08
CA MET A 55 4.30 -11.81 -13.04
C MET A 55 5.68 -11.36 -12.54
N PRO A 56 5.82 -10.27 -11.75
CA PRO A 56 7.11 -9.91 -11.16
C PRO A 56 7.72 -11.01 -10.31
N PHE A 57 6.90 -11.77 -9.59
CA PHE A 57 7.34 -12.90 -8.77
C PHE A 57 7.83 -14.05 -9.65
N GLN A 58 7.15 -14.34 -10.75
CA GLN A 58 7.55 -15.36 -11.70
C GLN A 58 8.91 -15.05 -12.32
N ASN A 59 9.04 -13.83 -12.86
CA ASN A 59 10.27 -13.38 -13.51
C ASN A 59 11.44 -13.36 -12.52
N PHE A 60 11.21 -12.85 -11.32
CA PHE A 60 12.24 -12.83 -10.29
C PHE A 60 12.67 -14.24 -9.86
N LEU A 61 11.73 -15.16 -9.67
CA LEU A 61 12.04 -16.56 -9.37
C LEU A 61 12.82 -17.24 -10.48
N GLN A 62 12.46 -17.00 -11.75
CA GLN A 62 13.21 -17.52 -12.89
C GLN A 62 14.65 -17.04 -12.87
N ASP A 63 14.88 -15.74 -12.66
CA ASP A 63 16.23 -15.20 -12.58
C ASP A 63 17.02 -15.78 -11.41
N VAL A 64 16.37 -15.98 -10.26
CA VAL A 64 17.01 -16.58 -9.08
C VAL A 64 17.43 -18.03 -9.34
N ILE A 65 16.60 -18.79 -10.06
CA ILE A 65 16.87 -20.22 -10.37
C ILE A 65 17.97 -20.36 -11.43
N HIS A 66 17.90 -19.53 -12.48
CA HIS A 66 18.82 -19.65 -13.63
C HIS A 66 20.17 -18.99 -13.43
N THR A 67 20.39 -18.24 -12.35
CA THR A 67 21.69 -17.64 -12.06
C THR A 67 22.53 -18.61 -11.24
N PRO A 68 23.60 -19.21 -11.80
CA PRO A 68 24.38 -20.29 -11.15
C PRO A 68 24.98 -19.91 -9.79
N PHE A 69 25.25 -18.64 -9.59
CA PHE A 69 25.79 -18.06 -8.35
C PHE A 69 24.82 -17.08 -7.68
N GLY A 70 23.55 -17.36 -7.82
CA GLY A 70 22.41 -16.62 -7.31
C GLY A 70 22.67 -15.21 -6.75
N LYS A 71 21.90 -14.24 -7.19
CA LYS A 71 21.84 -12.91 -6.55
C LYS A 71 21.54 -13.01 -5.04
N ILE A 72 21.17 -14.18 -4.58
CA ILE A 72 20.85 -14.54 -3.20
C ILE A 72 21.93 -15.48 -2.71
N LYS A 73 22.78 -15.00 -1.81
CA LYS A 73 23.74 -15.84 -1.10
C LYS A 73 22.97 -16.93 -0.34
N ASN A 74 23.37 -18.20 -0.51
CA ASN A 74 22.82 -19.36 0.20
C ASN A 74 21.46 -19.87 -0.32
N ILE A 75 21.19 -19.81 -1.60
CA ILE A 75 20.08 -20.60 -2.17
C ILE A 75 20.49 -22.09 -2.09
N ASP A 76 19.63 -22.89 -1.47
CA ASP A 76 19.78 -24.32 -1.42
C ASP A 76 19.83 -24.88 -2.86
N LYS A 77 20.84 -25.72 -3.17
CA LYS A 77 20.99 -26.38 -4.46
C LYS A 77 19.75 -27.19 -4.87
N ASN A 78 18.92 -27.55 -3.89
CA ASN A 78 17.64 -28.24 -4.09
C ASN A 78 16.47 -27.30 -4.43
N LEU A 79 16.66 -25.97 -4.48
CA LEU A 79 15.55 -25.05 -4.73
C LEU A 79 14.85 -25.32 -6.07
N THR A 80 15.60 -25.59 -7.13
CA THR A 80 15.07 -25.92 -8.47
C THR A 80 14.22 -27.18 -8.45
N LEU A 81 14.69 -28.23 -7.77
CA LEU A 81 13.96 -29.49 -7.61
C LEU A 81 12.68 -29.28 -6.81
N ASN A 82 12.76 -28.48 -5.76
CA ASN A 82 11.62 -28.17 -4.91
C ASN A 82 10.56 -27.33 -5.63
N ILE A 83 10.96 -26.34 -6.43
CA ILE A 83 10.02 -25.56 -7.26
C ILE A 83 9.31 -26.47 -8.24
N SER A 84 10.02 -27.35 -8.96
CA SER A 84 9.42 -28.31 -9.89
C SER A 84 8.45 -29.24 -9.18
N TYR A 85 8.79 -29.70 -7.98
CA TYR A 85 7.93 -30.55 -7.16
C TYR A 85 6.64 -29.82 -6.75
N PHE A 86 6.72 -28.56 -6.32
CA PHE A 86 5.57 -27.75 -5.93
C PHE A 86 4.67 -27.41 -7.12
N GLN A 87 5.25 -27.08 -8.27
CA GLN A 87 4.47 -26.85 -9.48
C GLN A 87 3.61 -28.07 -9.86
N LYS A 88 4.14 -29.29 -9.73
CA LYS A 88 3.40 -30.53 -10.03
C LYS A 88 2.30 -30.82 -9.04
N ARG A 89 2.49 -30.56 -7.75
CA ARG A 89 1.54 -30.98 -6.69
C ARG A 89 0.57 -29.91 -6.24
N LYS A 90 0.75 -28.64 -6.59
CA LYS A 90 -0.07 -27.51 -6.14
C LYS A 90 -0.29 -27.40 -4.61
N SER A 91 0.31 -28.29 -3.82
CA SER A 91 0.19 -28.32 -2.37
C SER A 91 1.53 -27.99 -1.73
N LEU A 92 1.57 -26.87 -1.02
CA LEU A 92 2.72 -26.45 -0.26
C LEU A 92 2.74 -27.14 1.10
N ILE A 93 2.92 -28.46 1.11
CA ILE A 93 3.28 -29.16 2.35
C ILE A 93 4.78 -28.98 2.51
N PHE A 94 5.16 -27.83 3.09
CA PHE A 94 6.53 -27.61 3.51
C PHE A 94 6.82 -28.51 4.71
N LYS A 95 7.45 -29.63 4.49
CA LYS A 95 8.19 -30.28 5.55
C LYS A 95 9.36 -29.36 5.85
N THR A 96 9.32 -28.71 7.01
CA THR A 96 10.23 -27.67 7.49
C THR A 96 11.73 -28.01 7.41
N LYS A 97 12.09 -29.24 7.16
CA LYS A 97 13.49 -29.72 7.01
C LYS A 97 14.14 -29.39 5.68
N ILE A 98 13.40 -28.98 4.66
CA ILE A 98 13.92 -28.80 3.28
C ILE A 98 14.36 -27.37 3.03
N PHE A 99 13.75 -26.37 3.71
CA PHE A 99 14.07 -24.96 3.52
C PHE A 99 14.50 -24.33 4.84
N GLN A 100 15.75 -23.98 4.95
CA GLN A 100 16.28 -23.22 6.09
C GLN A 100 16.04 -21.71 5.92
N ASN A 101 15.80 -21.25 4.68
CA ASN A 101 15.62 -19.84 4.39
C ASN A 101 14.14 -19.43 4.39
N VAL A 102 13.74 -18.70 5.43
CA VAL A 102 12.34 -18.24 5.64
C VAL A 102 11.85 -17.32 4.52
N ASP A 103 12.74 -16.52 3.93
CA ASP A 103 12.39 -15.57 2.88
C ASP A 103 12.07 -16.25 1.56
N ILE A 104 12.82 -17.29 1.20
CA ILE A 104 12.52 -18.11 0.03
C ILE A 104 11.13 -18.75 0.19
N LEU A 105 10.80 -19.23 1.39
CA LEU A 105 9.48 -19.77 1.67
C LEU A 105 8.38 -18.69 1.52
N ARG A 106 8.63 -17.47 1.94
CA ARG A 106 7.69 -16.34 1.77
C ARG A 106 7.47 -16.01 0.30
N LEU A 107 8.55 -15.96 -0.49
CA LEU A 107 8.48 -15.72 -1.94
C LEU A 107 7.71 -16.83 -2.66
N LEU A 108 7.99 -18.10 -2.35
CA LEU A 108 7.28 -19.24 -2.92
C LEU A 108 5.79 -19.25 -2.52
N ARG A 109 5.47 -18.94 -1.26
CA ARG A 109 4.08 -18.79 -0.82
C ARG A 109 3.37 -17.66 -1.57
N ALA A 110 4.01 -16.51 -1.70
CA ALA A 110 3.47 -15.40 -2.49
C ALA A 110 3.20 -15.83 -3.93
N TYR A 111 4.14 -16.54 -4.55
CA TYR A 111 4.00 -17.02 -5.92
C TYR A 111 2.85 -18.02 -6.11
N PHE A 112 2.74 -19.04 -5.23
CA PHE A 112 1.78 -20.15 -5.42
C PHE A 112 0.41 -19.89 -4.79
N ARG A 113 0.33 -19.20 -3.68
CA ARG A 113 -0.92 -18.94 -2.96
C ARG A 113 -1.47 -17.53 -3.15
N GLY A 114 -0.61 -16.62 -3.62
CA GLY A 114 -0.94 -15.22 -3.71
C GLY A 114 -0.58 -14.44 -2.45
N ILE A 115 -0.69 -13.13 -2.57
CA ILE A 115 -0.48 -12.16 -1.51
C ILE A 115 -1.45 -11.00 -1.69
N CYS A 116 -2.11 -10.64 -0.60
CA CYS A 116 -3.02 -9.51 -0.55
C CYS A 116 -2.68 -8.61 0.63
N PHE A 117 -2.72 -7.31 0.40
CA PHE A 117 -2.54 -6.27 1.41
C PHE A 117 -3.83 -5.49 1.61
N ASP A 118 -3.98 -4.87 2.77
CA ASP A 118 -5.04 -3.89 2.95
C ASP A 118 -4.67 -2.57 2.26
N ALA A 119 -5.51 -2.15 1.31
CA ALA A 119 -5.31 -0.91 0.57
C ALA A 119 -5.36 0.33 1.47
N GLN A 120 -6.04 0.29 2.63
CA GLN A 120 -6.04 1.37 3.61
C GLN A 120 -4.63 1.61 4.14
N VAL A 121 -3.95 0.55 4.60
CA VAL A 121 -2.58 0.64 5.12
C VAL A 121 -1.62 1.23 4.09
N LEU A 122 -1.75 0.81 2.83
CA LEU A 122 -0.95 1.35 1.74
C LEU A 122 -1.22 2.84 1.51
N PHE A 123 -2.48 3.25 1.57
CA PHE A 123 -2.87 4.65 1.39
C PHE A 123 -2.41 5.53 2.55
N ASP A 124 -2.51 5.03 3.79
CA ASP A 124 -2.01 5.72 4.99
C ASP A 124 -0.52 6.00 4.85
N PHE A 125 0.26 4.99 4.49
CA PHE A 125 1.70 5.12 4.25
C PHE A 125 2.00 6.13 3.13
N TYR A 126 1.26 6.06 2.02
CA TYR A 126 1.41 6.99 0.89
C TYR A 126 1.18 8.44 1.30
N VAL A 127 0.10 8.71 2.06
CA VAL A 127 -0.23 10.06 2.51
C VAL A 127 0.82 10.56 3.50
N TYR A 128 1.23 9.73 4.45
CA TYR A 128 2.28 10.06 5.42
C TYR A 128 3.59 10.42 4.74
N ASP A 129 4.08 9.57 3.84
CA ASP A 129 5.33 9.80 3.11
C ASP A 129 5.28 11.11 2.31
N LYS A 130 4.17 11.36 1.60
CA LYS A 130 3.99 12.58 0.82
C LYS A 130 3.97 13.83 1.69
N ILE A 131 3.28 13.81 2.84
CA ILE A 131 3.23 14.93 3.78
C ILE A 131 4.63 15.17 4.37
N SER A 132 5.33 14.13 4.80
CA SER A 132 6.66 14.22 5.37
C SER A 132 7.67 14.82 4.40
N HIS A 133 7.62 14.42 3.13
CA HIS A 133 8.49 15.00 2.11
C HIS A 133 8.18 16.46 1.76
N GLN A 134 6.93 16.86 1.86
CA GLN A 134 6.50 18.24 1.57
C GLN A 134 6.74 19.21 2.72
N ASN A 135 6.87 18.69 3.94
CA ASN A 135 6.94 19.47 5.18
C ASN A 135 8.16 19.10 6.02
N GLN A 136 9.35 19.07 5.41
CA GLN A 136 10.60 18.62 6.06
C GLN A 136 10.98 19.42 7.32
N ASN A 137 10.51 20.67 7.43
CA ASN A 137 10.82 21.56 8.55
C ASN A 137 9.74 21.57 9.64
N ARG A 138 8.76 20.66 9.57
CA ARG A 138 7.64 20.58 10.52
C ARG A 138 7.69 19.28 11.31
N SER A 139 7.18 19.33 12.53
CA SER A 139 7.01 18.13 13.35
C SER A 139 5.85 17.30 12.79
N ILE A 140 6.10 16.07 12.37
CA ILE A 140 5.11 15.16 11.83
C ILE A 140 5.15 13.86 12.61
N VAL A 141 4.02 13.53 13.24
CA VAL A 141 3.86 12.31 14.03
C VAL A 141 2.68 11.51 13.48
N GLN A 142 2.82 10.21 13.37
CA GLN A 142 1.72 9.31 13.07
C GLN A 142 1.26 8.65 14.37
N ASN A 143 -0.01 8.83 14.70
CA ASN A 143 -0.65 8.21 15.84
C ASN A 143 -1.90 7.46 15.36
N ASP A 144 -1.89 6.14 15.43
CA ASP A 144 -2.90 5.27 14.81
C ASP A 144 -3.13 5.63 13.34
N ASN A 145 -4.36 6.03 13.00
CA ASN A 145 -4.75 6.42 11.64
C ASN A 145 -4.66 7.94 11.40
N LEU A 146 -4.13 8.71 12.34
CA LEU A 146 -3.98 10.16 12.22
C LEU A 146 -2.53 10.54 11.99
N ILE A 147 -2.32 11.45 11.06
CA ILE A 147 -1.05 12.14 10.87
C ILE A 147 -1.20 13.53 11.47
N ILE A 148 -0.38 13.83 12.46
CA ILE A 148 -0.44 15.09 13.23
C ILE A 148 0.75 15.95 12.81
N ILE A 149 0.48 17.21 12.45
CA ILE A 149 1.48 18.19 12.01
C ILE A 149 1.51 19.34 13.01
N ASP A 150 2.66 19.59 13.64
CA ASP A 150 2.92 20.64 14.62
C ASP A 150 1.92 20.70 15.79
N ASN A 151 1.26 19.60 16.11
CA ASN A 151 0.16 19.51 17.09
C ASN A 151 -1.05 20.44 16.81
N LYS A 152 -1.16 20.98 15.59
CA LYS A 152 -2.20 21.92 15.17
C LYS A 152 -3.10 21.40 14.07
N ILE A 153 -2.56 20.51 13.23
CA ILE A 153 -3.26 19.98 12.06
C ILE A 153 -3.34 18.48 12.20
N ALA A 154 -4.54 17.93 12.01
CA ALA A 154 -4.75 16.49 11.91
C ALA A 154 -5.10 16.11 10.48
N VAL A 155 -4.53 15.03 9.97
CA VAL A 155 -4.87 14.44 8.67
C VAL A 155 -5.32 13.01 8.88
N LEU A 156 -6.54 12.70 8.42
CA LEU A 156 -7.13 11.36 8.42
C LEU A 156 -7.14 10.80 6.99
N PRO A 157 -6.21 9.92 6.63
CA PRO A 157 -6.26 9.24 5.35
C PRO A 157 -7.38 8.20 5.33
N LEU A 158 -8.12 8.14 4.22
CA LEU A 158 -9.18 7.17 4.01
C LEU A 158 -9.12 6.63 2.58
N CYS A 159 -8.85 5.35 2.42
CA CYS A 159 -8.85 4.68 1.14
C CYS A 159 -10.29 4.37 0.69
N LYS A 160 -11.07 5.43 0.43
CA LYS A 160 -12.49 5.38 0.07
C LYS A 160 -12.73 6.16 -1.21
N GLU A 161 -13.57 5.65 -2.09
CA GLU A 161 -14.05 6.39 -3.23
C GLU A 161 -15.08 7.44 -2.76
N VAL A 162 -14.86 8.69 -3.13
CA VAL A 162 -15.74 9.81 -2.79
C VAL A 162 -16.49 10.25 -4.03
N ASP A 163 -17.79 10.42 -3.91
CA ASP A 163 -18.66 11.05 -4.88
C ASP A 163 -19.23 12.33 -4.27
N LEU A 164 -18.86 13.49 -4.82
CA LEU A 164 -19.31 14.78 -4.28
C LEU A 164 -20.81 15.00 -4.44
N GLN A 165 -21.46 14.33 -5.39
CA GLN A 165 -22.91 14.44 -5.55
C GLN A 165 -23.68 13.62 -4.51
N ASN A 166 -23.06 12.55 -3.98
CA ASN A 166 -23.65 11.68 -2.97
C ASN A 166 -22.67 11.53 -1.80
N LEU A 167 -22.32 12.68 -1.21
CA LEU A 167 -21.33 12.72 -0.14
C LEU A 167 -21.90 12.10 1.13
N ASN A 168 -21.35 11.00 1.58
CA ASN A 168 -21.64 10.38 2.87
C ASN A 168 -20.31 10.19 3.63
N ILE A 169 -20.12 11.05 4.64
CA ILE A 169 -18.92 11.08 5.50
C ILE A 169 -19.28 11.13 6.99
N ASP A 170 -20.51 10.82 7.35
CA ASP A 170 -20.98 10.93 8.74
C ASP A 170 -20.17 10.02 9.67
N ASN A 171 -19.85 8.80 9.22
CA ASN A 171 -19.02 7.87 9.98
C ASN A 171 -17.60 8.40 10.19
N GLU A 172 -17.06 9.09 9.21
CA GLU A 172 -15.74 9.72 9.28
C GLU A 172 -15.73 10.91 10.22
N ILE A 173 -16.76 11.74 10.15
CA ILE A 173 -16.95 12.85 11.09
C ILE A 173 -17.09 12.32 12.51
N GLN A 174 -17.83 11.26 12.72
CA GLN A 174 -17.98 10.63 14.05
C GLN A 174 -16.62 10.18 14.62
N LYS A 175 -15.73 9.61 13.80
CA LYS A 175 -14.39 9.20 14.24
C LYS A 175 -13.53 10.37 14.71
N ILE A 176 -13.67 11.53 14.10
CA ILE A 176 -12.88 12.73 14.43
C ILE A 176 -13.59 13.66 15.39
N SER A 177 -14.87 13.44 15.69
CA SER A 177 -15.68 14.33 16.55
C SER A 177 -15.05 14.56 17.92
N LYS A 178 -14.47 13.52 18.53
CA LYS A 178 -13.77 13.63 19.82
C LYS A 178 -12.65 14.67 19.79
N PHE A 179 -11.90 14.74 18.69
CA PHE A 179 -10.79 15.70 18.55
C PHE A 179 -11.29 17.12 18.31
N ILE A 180 -12.45 17.27 17.64
CA ILE A 180 -13.13 18.56 17.47
C ILE A 180 -13.66 19.05 18.81
N TYR A 181 -14.34 18.20 19.59
CA TYR A 181 -14.85 18.55 20.92
C TYR A 181 -13.74 18.98 21.89
N GLN A 182 -12.59 18.33 21.82
CA GLN A 182 -11.44 18.67 22.66
C GLN A 182 -10.70 19.92 22.19
N ASN A 183 -11.14 20.55 21.10
CA ASN A 183 -10.45 21.68 20.44
C ASN A 183 -8.95 21.43 20.25
N GLN A 184 -8.62 20.18 19.93
CA GLN A 184 -7.24 19.71 19.89
C GLN A 184 -6.49 20.21 18.65
N PHE A 185 -7.22 20.46 17.54
CA PHE A 185 -6.64 20.85 16.26
C PHE A 185 -7.34 22.06 15.67
N GLU A 186 -6.55 22.98 15.11
CA GLU A 186 -7.06 24.15 14.37
C GLU A 186 -7.67 23.72 13.02
N GLN A 187 -7.07 22.71 12.41
CA GLN A 187 -7.47 22.20 11.10
C GLN A 187 -7.49 20.68 11.07
N ILE A 188 -8.51 20.12 10.47
CA ILE A 188 -8.63 18.68 10.24
C ILE A 188 -8.87 18.43 8.74
N TYR A 189 -8.04 17.57 8.15
CA TYR A 189 -8.14 17.15 6.77
C TYR A 189 -8.53 15.68 6.69
N ILE A 190 -9.65 15.39 6.05
CA ILE A 190 -9.98 14.03 5.61
C ILE A 190 -9.44 13.90 4.19
N VAL A 191 -8.50 12.98 3.98
CA VAL A 191 -7.82 12.81 2.71
C VAL A 191 -8.26 11.50 2.06
N CYS A 192 -8.79 11.59 0.83
CA CYS A 192 -9.24 10.43 0.06
C CYS A 192 -8.56 10.37 -1.30
N PRO A 193 -8.45 9.18 -1.94
CA PRO A 193 -7.95 9.07 -3.29
C PRO A 193 -8.73 9.93 -4.28
N ARG A 194 -8.01 10.70 -5.10
CA ARG A 194 -8.60 11.51 -6.16
C ARG A 194 -9.23 10.60 -7.22
N ASN A 195 -10.42 10.94 -7.67
CA ASN A 195 -11.11 10.28 -8.76
C ASN A 195 -11.83 11.31 -9.65
N LYS A 196 -12.53 10.86 -10.71
CA LYS A 196 -13.23 11.74 -11.65
C LYS A 196 -14.35 12.57 -11.01
N LYS A 197 -14.96 12.08 -9.93
CA LYS A 197 -16.04 12.73 -9.21
C LYS A 197 -15.56 13.56 -8.00
N PHE A 198 -14.26 13.46 -7.67
CA PHE A 198 -13.64 14.15 -6.56
C PHE A 198 -12.27 14.69 -6.97
N THR A 199 -12.26 15.90 -7.54
CA THR A 199 -11.08 16.53 -8.16
C THR A 199 -10.53 17.72 -7.40
N HIS A 200 -11.33 18.35 -6.54
CA HIS A 200 -10.97 19.53 -5.74
C HIS A 200 -11.39 19.33 -4.30
N PHE A 201 -10.74 20.05 -3.39
CA PHE A 201 -11.10 20.02 -1.97
C PHE A 201 -12.42 20.74 -1.73
N ILE A 202 -13.13 20.30 -0.70
CA ILE A 202 -14.31 20.99 -0.18
C ILE A 202 -14.15 21.24 1.32
N GLN A 203 -14.66 22.36 1.76
CA GLN A 203 -14.81 22.64 3.19
C GLN A 203 -16.12 22.05 3.68
N ILE A 204 -16.06 21.27 4.73
CA ILE A 204 -17.22 20.63 5.33
C ILE A 204 -17.76 21.57 6.42
N LYS A 205 -19.00 21.99 6.24
CA LYS A 205 -19.74 22.73 7.28
C LYS A 205 -20.38 21.71 8.22
N HIS A 206 -20.01 21.78 9.47
CA HIS A 206 -20.57 20.93 10.51
C HIS A 206 -20.65 21.71 11.81
N PHE A 207 -21.76 21.60 12.53
CA PHE A 207 -22.05 22.42 13.72
C PHE A 207 -20.95 22.32 14.80
N LEU A 208 -20.32 21.15 14.96
CA LEU A 208 -19.21 20.97 15.90
C LEU A 208 -17.98 21.79 15.51
N CYS A 209 -17.73 21.94 14.22
CA CYS A 209 -16.60 22.71 13.71
C CYS A 209 -16.81 24.21 13.94
N ASP A 210 -18.05 24.67 13.76
CA ASP A 210 -18.41 26.08 13.96
C ASP A 210 -18.28 26.46 15.43
N LEU A 211 -18.74 25.61 16.37
CA LEU A 211 -18.63 25.81 17.81
C LEU A 211 -17.17 25.89 18.28
N ASN A 212 -16.29 25.09 17.74
CA ASN A 212 -14.91 24.95 18.19
C ASN A 212 -13.90 25.69 17.29
N LYS A 213 -14.37 26.45 16.30
CA LYS A 213 -13.53 27.17 15.32
C LYS A 213 -12.53 26.25 14.58
N THR A 214 -12.81 24.96 14.50
CA THR A 214 -11.99 23.97 13.81
C THR A 214 -12.36 23.93 12.33
N MET A 215 -11.40 24.08 11.44
CA MET A 215 -11.62 23.96 10.00
C MET A 215 -11.56 22.49 9.57
N LEU A 216 -12.66 21.97 8.99
CA LEU A 216 -12.71 20.63 8.44
C LEU A 216 -12.75 20.67 6.91
N LYS A 217 -11.82 19.97 6.26
CA LYS A 217 -11.75 19.86 4.80
C LYS A 217 -11.66 18.42 4.34
N LEU A 218 -12.33 18.11 3.25
CA LEU A 218 -12.18 16.88 2.50
C LEU A 218 -11.27 17.14 1.29
N VAL A 219 -10.18 16.40 1.15
CA VAL A 219 -9.08 16.70 0.22
C VAL A 219 -8.80 15.52 -0.71
N PRO A 220 -8.84 15.70 -2.05
CA PRO A 220 -8.47 14.67 -3.00
C PRO A 220 -6.95 14.53 -3.10
N TYR A 221 -6.44 13.33 -2.92
CA TYR A 221 -5.03 13.02 -3.06
C TYR A 221 -4.77 12.18 -4.30
N SER A 222 -3.98 12.69 -5.23
CA SER A 222 -3.55 11.93 -6.39
C SER A 222 -2.53 10.88 -5.99
N ILE A 223 -2.89 9.62 -6.17
CA ILE A 223 -1.95 8.51 -6.06
C ILE A 223 -1.08 8.56 -7.30
N THR A 224 0.16 8.97 -7.16
CA THR A 224 1.11 9.08 -8.28
C THR A 224 2.39 8.34 -7.91
N ASN A 225 3.10 7.84 -8.92
CA ASN A 225 4.38 7.13 -8.77
C ASN A 225 5.56 7.98 -8.29
N LYS A 226 5.33 9.21 -7.83
CA LYS A 226 6.41 10.07 -7.35
C LYS A 226 7.16 9.49 -6.15
N LEU A 227 6.53 8.57 -5.39
CA LEU A 227 7.19 7.80 -4.33
C LEU A 227 8.38 6.95 -4.84
N ILE A 228 8.36 6.56 -6.11
CA ILE A 228 9.34 5.64 -6.71
C ILE A 228 10.55 6.39 -7.30
N ARG A 229 10.45 7.68 -7.54
CA ARG A 229 11.49 8.47 -8.24
C ARG A 229 12.57 9.06 -7.33
N ARG A 230 12.48 8.89 -6.03
CA ARG A 230 13.42 9.49 -5.05
C ARG A 230 14.15 8.44 -4.22
N LYS A 231 14.89 7.57 -4.92
CA LYS A 231 16.05 6.88 -4.35
C LYS A 231 17.15 6.85 -5.39
#